data_5d79f81be1b925756b0ad668404778f2
#
_entry.id   5d79f81be1b925756b0ad668404778f2
#
_cell.length_a   1.000
_cell.length_b   1.000
_cell.length_c   1.000
_cell.angle_alpha   90.00
_cell.angle_beta   90.00
_cell.angle_gamma   90.00
#
_symmetry.space_group_name_H-M   'P 1'
#
loop_
_entity.id
_entity.type
_entity.pdbx_description
1 polymer ?
#
loop_
_entity_poly.entity_id
_entity_poly.type
_entity_poly.pdbx_seq_one_letter_code
_entity_poly.pdbx_strand_id
1 'polypeptide(L)'
;MEKQIYLRKSIRRYRGNDIGEAALSVLASWRGWADVYAQGADADCDIQLLGSDAKLGGMYFIKAPRYIAYWGRPTREGRINAGFILEQISLKLTELGVGTCYLGATHISGANPDERGLEPIIIMSCGNPAEPLTRTSTSEFKRKRLDKICDAELNEKMRVILESARLAPSAMNRQPWQFAIEGGRIICCVEYSGLDAFRRLSEIDMGIVMSHILLTARAQCGAAHIEHSQQDALKAPRGTGYVATIVTENL
;
A
#
# COMPACT_ATOMS: atom_id res chain seq x y z
N MET A 1 -9.15 -10.80 -0.44
CA MET A 1 -8.11 -9.79 -0.11
C MET A 1 -8.11 -9.38 1.37
N GLU A 2 -9.24 -9.01 1.97
CA GLU A 2 -9.28 -8.52 3.37
C GLU A 2 -8.60 -9.49 4.35
N LYS A 3 -8.90 -10.78 4.30
CA LYS A 3 -8.26 -11.80 5.17
C LYS A 3 -6.73 -11.81 5.07
N GLN A 4 -6.15 -11.45 3.93
CA GLN A 4 -4.71 -11.46 3.71
C GLN A 4 -3.99 -10.33 4.46
N ILE A 5 -4.69 -9.27 4.84
CA ILE A 5 -4.19 -8.19 5.68
C ILE A 5 -3.58 -8.74 6.98
N TYR A 6 -4.24 -9.72 7.57
CA TYR A 6 -3.86 -10.33 8.86
C TYR A 6 -2.78 -11.41 8.72
N LEU A 7 -2.44 -11.79 7.50
CA LEU A 7 -1.55 -12.92 7.23
C LEU A 7 -0.27 -12.52 6.50
N ARG A 8 -0.38 -11.60 5.50
CA ARG A 8 0.73 -11.30 4.60
C ARG A 8 1.98 -10.79 5.33
N LYS A 9 3.12 -11.14 4.79
CA LYS A 9 4.42 -10.56 5.18
C LYS A 9 5.27 -10.26 3.94
N SER A 10 6.29 -9.43 4.11
CA SER A 10 7.27 -9.17 3.04
C SER A 10 8.16 -10.39 2.84
N ILE A 11 8.10 -11.00 1.66
CA ILE A 11 8.92 -12.15 1.27
C ILE A 11 10.21 -11.65 0.61
N ARG A 12 11.34 -12.13 1.09
CA ARG A 12 12.66 -11.70 0.61
C ARG A 12 13.51 -12.84 0.03
N ARG A 13 13.02 -14.07 0.14
CA ARG A 13 13.66 -15.27 -0.43
C ARG A 13 12.65 -16.00 -1.30
N TYR A 14 13.03 -16.24 -2.54
CA TYR A 14 12.18 -16.83 -3.56
C TYR A 14 12.79 -18.10 -4.11
N ARG A 15 11.96 -19.01 -4.60
CA ARG A 15 12.34 -20.12 -5.46
C ARG A 15 12.59 -19.59 -6.87
N GLY A 16 13.45 -20.26 -7.64
CA GLY A 16 13.84 -19.78 -8.98
C GLY A 16 12.80 -19.97 -10.08
N ASN A 17 11.66 -20.59 -9.79
CA ASN A 17 10.59 -20.82 -10.74
C ASN A 17 9.66 -19.58 -10.86
N ASP A 18 9.04 -19.43 -12.02
CA ASP A 18 8.12 -18.33 -12.32
C ASP A 18 6.83 -18.40 -11.47
N ILE A 19 6.13 -17.26 -11.39
CA ILE A 19 4.78 -17.18 -10.82
C ILE A 19 3.79 -17.85 -11.77
N GLY A 20 2.80 -18.56 -11.25
CA GLY A 20 1.83 -19.29 -12.08
C GLY A 20 0.94 -18.38 -12.92
N GLU A 21 0.25 -18.97 -13.90
CA GLU A 21 -0.65 -18.25 -14.83
C GLU A 21 -1.75 -17.45 -14.12
N ALA A 22 -2.29 -17.95 -13.01
CA ALA A 22 -3.28 -17.23 -12.21
C ALA A 22 -2.74 -15.89 -11.68
N ALA A 23 -1.48 -15.84 -11.26
CA ALA A 23 -0.85 -14.60 -10.82
C ALA A 23 -0.58 -13.64 -11.99
N LEU A 24 -0.18 -14.17 -13.14
CA LEU A 24 -0.02 -13.36 -14.37
C LEU A 24 -1.35 -12.77 -14.82
N SER A 25 -2.43 -13.54 -14.77
CA SER A 25 -3.79 -13.09 -15.09
C SER A 25 -4.26 -11.98 -14.14
N VAL A 26 -3.99 -12.08 -12.85
CA VAL A 26 -4.30 -11.03 -11.86
C VAL A 26 -3.57 -9.74 -12.21
N LEU A 27 -2.28 -9.83 -12.55
CA LEU A 27 -1.49 -8.67 -12.93
C LEU A 27 -1.94 -8.04 -14.26
N ALA A 28 -2.34 -8.85 -15.22
CA ALA A 28 -2.84 -8.35 -16.51
C ALA A 28 -4.22 -7.67 -16.40
N SER A 29 -5.06 -8.12 -15.47
CA SER A 29 -6.44 -7.63 -15.30
C SER A 29 -6.65 -6.63 -14.16
N TRP A 30 -5.58 -6.12 -13.54
CA TRP A 30 -5.67 -5.31 -12.31
C TRP A 30 -6.61 -4.10 -12.44
N ARG A 31 -6.66 -3.44 -13.60
CA ARG A 31 -7.55 -2.30 -13.85
C ARG A 31 -9.04 -2.63 -13.73
N GLY A 32 -9.41 -3.89 -13.87
CA GLY A 32 -10.81 -4.34 -13.79
C GLY A 32 -11.30 -4.62 -12.36
N TRP A 33 -10.39 -4.67 -11.36
CA TRP A 33 -10.78 -5.07 -10.01
C TRP A 33 -10.11 -4.25 -8.88
N ALA A 34 -9.00 -3.55 -9.14
CA ALA A 34 -8.36 -2.73 -8.12
C ALA A 34 -8.99 -1.34 -8.06
N ASP A 35 -9.23 -0.86 -6.85
CA ASP A 35 -9.62 0.53 -6.63
C ASP A 35 -8.45 1.47 -6.91
N VAL A 36 -8.77 2.69 -7.32
CA VAL A 36 -7.82 3.77 -7.60
C VAL A 36 -8.07 4.91 -6.63
N TYR A 37 -7.01 5.45 -6.04
CA TYR A 37 -7.08 6.58 -5.12
C TYR A 37 -7.09 7.93 -5.85
N ALA A 38 -6.15 8.11 -6.78
CA ALA A 38 -5.94 9.38 -7.47
C ALA A 38 -7.04 9.68 -8.50
N GLN A 39 -7.19 10.96 -8.82
CA GLN A 39 -8.15 11.45 -9.80
C GLN A 39 -7.43 12.24 -10.89
N GLY A 40 -8.11 12.44 -12.03
CA GLY A 40 -7.56 13.20 -13.16
C GLY A 40 -6.25 12.61 -13.68
N ALA A 41 -5.28 13.46 -13.99
CA ALA A 41 -4.00 13.06 -14.53
C ALA A 41 -3.16 12.18 -13.57
N ASP A 42 -3.33 12.31 -12.26
CA ASP A 42 -2.62 11.52 -11.27
C ASP A 42 -3.13 10.06 -11.18
N ALA A 43 -4.31 9.78 -11.71
CA ALA A 43 -4.84 8.42 -11.88
C ALA A 43 -4.19 7.67 -13.05
N ASP A 44 -3.52 8.39 -13.98
CA ASP A 44 -2.82 7.76 -15.09
C ASP A 44 -1.59 7.02 -14.57
N CYS A 45 -1.58 5.73 -14.78
CA CYS A 45 -0.55 4.84 -14.27
C CYS A 45 -0.46 3.57 -15.11
N ASP A 46 0.63 2.83 -14.95
CA ASP A 46 0.80 1.51 -15.55
C ASP A 46 1.54 0.57 -14.61
N ILE A 47 1.40 -0.72 -14.87
CA ILE A 47 2.11 -1.77 -14.15
C ILE A 47 2.85 -2.63 -15.15
N GLN A 48 4.17 -2.66 -15.02
CA GLN A 48 5.04 -3.50 -15.83
C GLN A 48 5.53 -4.68 -15.02
N LEU A 49 5.42 -5.86 -15.59
CA LEU A 49 6.02 -7.07 -15.03
C LEU A 49 7.41 -7.28 -15.68
N LEU A 50 8.44 -7.18 -14.86
CA LEU A 50 9.83 -7.33 -15.28
C LEU A 50 10.35 -8.72 -14.91
N GLY A 51 11.28 -9.24 -15.72
CA GLY A 51 11.97 -10.52 -15.46
C GLY A 51 13.08 -10.41 -14.42
N SER A 52 13.67 -11.56 -14.09
CA SER A 52 14.82 -11.65 -13.18
C SER A 52 16.09 -10.97 -13.70
N ASP A 53 16.14 -10.71 -15.01
CA ASP A 53 17.22 -10.02 -15.73
C ASP A 53 17.07 -8.49 -15.75
N ALA A 54 16.02 -7.97 -15.13
CA ALA A 54 15.76 -6.52 -15.08
C ALA A 54 16.99 -5.78 -14.51
N LYS A 55 17.41 -4.73 -15.20
CA LYS A 55 18.52 -3.87 -14.76
C LYS A 55 18.04 -2.94 -13.63
N LEU A 56 18.20 -3.40 -12.41
CA LEU A 56 17.83 -2.66 -11.20
C LEU A 56 19.08 -2.10 -10.52
N GLY A 57 18.98 -0.89 -9.99
CA GLY A 57 19.98 -0.22 -9.17
C GLY A 57 19.43 0.11 -7.78
N GLY A 58 20.31 0.53 -6.84
CA GLY A 58 19.94 0.95 -5.50
C GLY A 58 20.68 0.20 -4.40
N MET A 59 20.40 0.56 -3.14
CA MET A 59 21.14 0.03 -1.98
C MET A 59 20.65 -1.34 -1.47
N TYR A 60 19.38 -1.69 -1.72
CA TYR A 60 18.81 -2.95 -1.26
C TYR A 60 18.19 -3.69 -2.44
N PHE A 61 18.82 -4.77 -2.81
CA PHE A 61 18.39 -5.62 -3.91
C PHE A 61 17.96 -6.98 -3.40
N ILE A 62 16.70 -7.34 -3.68
CA ILE A 62 16.17 -8.68 -3.44
C ILE A 62 16.10 -9.40 -4.78
N LYS A 63 16.87 -10.48 -4.96
CA LYS A 63 16.75 -11.33 -6.14
C LYS A 63 15.40 -12.04 -6.14
N ALA A 64 14.63 -11.82 -7.18
CA ALA A 64 13.31 -12.42 -7.37
C ALA A 64 13.15 -12.91 -8.82
N PRO A 65 12.28 -13.89 -9.08
CA PRO A 65 11.99 -14.33 -10.45
C PRO A 65 11.27 -13.24 -11.26
N ARG A 66 10.48 -12.38 -10.60
CA ARG A 66 9.77 -11.26 -11.25
C ARG A 66 9.79 -10.02 -10.37
N TYR A 67 9.60 -8.88 -11.02
CA TYR A 67 9.40 -7.60 -10.35
C TYR A 67 8.19 -6.89 -10.96
N ILE A 68 7.41 -6.26 -10.11
CA ILE A 68 6.26 -5.44 -10.49
C ILE A 68 6.70 -3.98 -10.34
N ALA A 69 6.81 -3.26 -11.44
CA ALA A 69 7.14 -1.85 -11.46
C ALA A 69 5.86 -1.03 -11.67
N TYR A 70 5.56 -0.14 -10.73
CA TYR A 70 4.47 0.81 -10.88
C TYR A 70 5.01 2.09 -11.52
N TRP A 71 4.41 2.47 -12.64
CA TRP A 71 4.65 3.71 -13.36
C TRP A 71 3.50 4.66 -13.10
N GLY A 72 3.79 5.91 -12.72
CA GLY A 72 2.78 6.92 -12.42
C GLY A 72 3.36 8.32 -12.46
N ARG A 73 2.51 9.32 -12.21
CA ARG A 73 2.97 10.69 -12.05
C ARG A 73 3.84 10.81 -10.81
N PRO A 74 5.00 11.52 -10.88
CA PRO A 74 5.88 11.72 -9.71
C PRO A 74 5.35 12.84 -8.78
N THR A 75 4.04 12.89 -8.62
CA THR A 75 3.32 13.78 -7.71
C THR A 75 3.06 13.10 -6.37
N ARG A 76 2.57 13.84 -5.39
CA ARG A 76 2.12 13.29 -4.09
C ARG A 76 1.00 12.27 -4.30
N GLU A 77 -0.01 12.65 -5.05
CA GLU A 77 -1.20 11.83 -5.35
C GLU A 77 -0.84 10.58 -6.13
N GLY A 78 0.05 10.70 -7.13
CA GLY A 78 0.56 9.56 -7.90
C GLY A 78 1.33 8.55 -7.03
N ARG A 79 2.12 9.01 -6.03
CA ARG A 79 2.82 8.13 -5.09
C ARG A 79 1.86 7.46 -4.09
N ILE A 80 0.86 8.17 -3.61
CA ILE A 80 -0.19 7.58 -2.78
C ILE A 80 -0.95 6.50 -3.58
N ASN A 81 -1.30 6.81 -4.84
CA ASN A 81 -1.97 5.88 -5.74
C ASN A 81 -1.14 4.61 -5.98
N ALA A 82 0.19 4.74 -6.11
CA ALA A 82 1.09 3.60 -6.26
C ALA A 82 1.00 2.64 -5.06
N GLY A 83 1.05 3.15 -3.84
CA GLY A 83 0.88 2.35 -2.64
C GLY A 83 -0.51 1.71 -2.55
N PHE A 84 -1.53 2.47 -2.90
CA PHE A 84 -2.93 2.06 -2.83
C PHE A 84 -3.26 0.89 -3.77
N ILE A 85 -2.81 0.96 -5.02
CA ILE A 85 -3.02 -0.09 -6.02
C ILE A 85 -2.13 -1.31 -5.75
N LEU A 86 -0.84 -1.09 -5.50
CA LEU A 86 0.10 -2.20 -5.31
C LEU A 86 -0.19 -3.02 -4.06
N GLU A 87 -0.77 -2.44 -3.00
CA GLU A 87 -1.14 -3.25 -1.84
C GLU A 87 -2.31 -4.17 -2.15
N GLN A 88 -3.32 -3.73 -2.90
CA GLN A 88 -4.40 -4.60 -3.35
C GLN A 88 -3.85 -5.76 -4.20
N ILE A 89 -2.92 -5.47 -5.10
CA ILE A 89 -2.22 -6.50 -5.89
C ILE A 89 -1.43 -7.45 -4.99
N SER A 90 -0.69 -6.94 -4.01
CA SER A 90 0.08 -7.75 -3.06
C SER A 90 -0.82 -8.70 -2.26
N LEU A 91 -1.95 -8.21 -1.78
CA LEU A 91 -2.95 -9.01 -1.07
C LEU A 91 -3.54 -10.11 -1.98
N LYS A 92 -3.87 -9.74 -3.23
CA LYS A 92 -4.42 -10.69 -4.21
C LYS A 92 -3.40 -11.77 -4.60
N LEU A 93 -2.14 -11.39 -4.81
CA LEU A 93 -1.06 -12.34 -5.07
C LEU A 93 -0.82 -13.27 -3.88
N THR A 94 -0.94 -12.77 -2.65
CA THR A 94 -0.84 -13.59 -1.43
C THR A 94 -1.93 -14.66 -1.37
N GLU A 95 -3.16 -14.37 -1.82
CA GLU A 95 -4.23 -15.37 -1.96
C GLU A 95 -3.84 -16.52 -2.90
N LEU A 96 -3.05 -16.23 -3.92
CA LEU A 96 -2.59 -17.17 -4.94
C LEU A 96 -1.28 -17.88 -4.57
N GLY A 97 -0.77 -17.68 -3.35
CA GLY A 97 0.47 -18.31 -2.91
C GLY A 97 1.75 -17.57 -3.34
N VAL A 98 1.64 -16.39 -3.94
CA VAL A 98 2.78 -15.60 -4.42
C VAL A 98 3.19 -14.57 -3.37
N GLY A 99 4.47 -14.58 -3.01
CA GLY A 99 5.05 -13.63 -2.06
C GLY A 99 5.51 -12.34 -2.72
N THR A 100 5.40 -11.23 -2.00
CA THR A 100 5.81 -9.90 -2.47
C THR A 100 6.65 -9.15 -1.44
N CYS A 101 7.45 -8.18 -1.90
CA CYS A 101 8.14 -7.22 -1.04
C CYS A 101 8.38 -5.90 -1.77
N TYR A 102 7.98 -4.78 -1.15
CA TYR A 102 8.31 -3.44 -1.63
C TYR A 102 9.82 -3.17 -1.56
N LEU A 103 10.36 -2.55 -2.60
CA LEU A 103 11.79 -2.24 -2.77
C LEU A 103 11.98 -0.71 -2.79
N GLY A 104 11.77 -0.05 -1.66
CA GLY A 104 11.77 1.42 -1.55
C GLY A 104 13.10 2.11 -1.83
N ALA A 105 14.22 1.39 -1.88
CA ALA A 105 15.54 1.92 -2.21
C ALA A 105 16.09 1.38 -3.54
N THR A 106 15.21 0.83 -4.40
CA THR A 106 15.55 0.23 -5.70
C THR A 106 14.90 1.04 -6.83
N HIS A 107 15.59 1.20 -7.94
CA HIS A 107 15.11 1.88 -9.14
C HIS A 107 15.44 1.06 -10.40
N ILE A 108 14.78 1.34 -11.51
CA ILE A 108 15.10 0.77 -12.83
C ILE A 108 16.24 1.60 -13.43
N SER A 109 17.39 0.98 -13.70
CA SER A 109 18.55 1.66 -14.25
C SER A 109 18.27 2.11 -15.69
N GLY A 110 18.48 3.41 -15.96
CA GLY A 110 18.25 4.01 -17.27
C GLY A 110 16.79 4.21 -17.66
N ALA A 111 15.85 4.05 -16.73
CA ALA A 111 14.46 4.42 -17.00
C ALA A 111 14.30 5.94 -17.16
N ASN A 112 13.54 6.33 -18.18
CA ASN A 112 13.13 7.71 -18.44
C ASN A 112 11.60 7.78 -18.40
N PRO A 113 11.02 8.98 -18.18
CA PRO A 113 9.58 9.17 -18.31
C PRO A 113 9.08 8.67 -19.67
N ASP A 114 7.90 8.06 -19.69
CA ASP A 114 7.23 7.70 -20.93
C ASP A 114 6.62 8.94 -21.62
N GLU A 115 6.01 8.76 -22.81
CA GLU A 115 5.39 9.84 -23.58
C GLU A 115 4.25 10.56 -22.81
N ARG A 116 3.66 9.91 -21.81
CA ARG A 116 2.64 10.47 -20.91
C ARG A 116 3.26 11.20 -19.71
N GLY A 117 4.58 11.14 -19.54
CA GLY A 117 5.31 11.66 -18.38
C GLY A 117 5.15 10.79 -17.13
N LEU A 118 4.91 9.49 -17.30
CA LEU A 118 4.91 8.53 -16.19
C LEU A 118 6.33 8.07 -15.90
N GLU A 119 6.67 7.95 -14.63
CA GLU A 119 7.98 7.49 -14.15
C GLU A 119 7.81 6.25 -13.27
N PRO A 120 8.84 5.39 -13.14
CA PRO A 120 8.81 4.29 -12.18
C PRO A 120 8.82 4.86 -10.75
N ILE A 121 7.70 4.73 -10.05
CA ILE A 121 7.49 5.27 -8.69
C ILE A 121 8.03 4.33 -7.64
N ILE A 122 7.72 3.04 -7.76
CA ILE A 122 8.12 2.00 -6.81
C ILE A 122 8.16 0.64 -7.49
N ILE A 123 9.04 -0.23 -7.00
CA ILE A 123 9.16 -1.60 -7.47
C ILE A 123 8.80 -2.55 -6.32
N MET A 124 8.16 -3.64 -6.65
CA MET A 124 7.87 -4.73 -5.73
C MET A 124 8.41 -6.04 -6.30
N SER A 125 9.26 -6.76 -5.56
CA SER A 125 9.66 -8.11 -5.93
C SER A 125 8.48 -9.08 -5.76
N CYS A 126 8.33 -10.06 -6.63
CA CYS A 126 7.34 -11.11 -6.50
C CYS A 126 7.84 -12.45 -6.99
N GLY A 127 7.30 -13.53 -6.40
CA GLY A 127 7.69 -14.90 -6.76
C GLY A 127 7.16 -15.94 -5.79
N ASN A 128 7.41 -17.20 -6.10
CA ASN A 128 7.10 -18.31 -5.21
C ASN A 128 8.04 -18.26 -3.99
N PRO A 129 7.50 -18.21 -2.76
CA PRO A 129 8.32 -18.02 -1.57
C PRO A 129 9.18 -19.25 -1.25
N ALA A 130 10.44 -19.02 -0.87
CA ALA A 130 11.33 -20.04 -0.28
C ALA A 130 11.25 -20.05 1.26
N GLU A 131 10.35 -19.31 1.82
CA GLU A 131 10.07 -19.18 3.26
C GLU A 131 8.55 -19.18 3.49
N PRO A 132 8.03 -19.34 4.73
CA PRO A 132 6.58 -19.28 4.97
C PRO A 132 5.98 -17.99 4.42
N LEU A 133 4.96 -18.12 3.57
CA LEU A 133 4.31 -16.99 2.89
C LEU A 133 3.56 -16.07 3.86
N THR A 134 2.95 -16.66 4.88
CA THR A 134 2.05 -15.97 5.81
C THR A 134 2.57 -16.03 7.25
N ARG A 135 2.04 -15.14 8.07
CA ARG A 135 2.12 -15.21 9.52
C ARG A 135 1.08 -16.18 10.06
N THR A 136 1.31 -16.69 11.25
CA THR A 136 0.37 -17.56 11.96
C THR A 136 -0.48 -16.78 12.97
N SER A 137 -0.04 -15.58 13.36
CA SER A 137 -0.70 -14.72 14.33
C SER A 137 -0.41 -13.24 14.04
N THR A 138 -1.35 -12.37 14.43
CA THR A 138 -1.17 -10.91 14.39
C THR A 138 -0.10 -10.42 15.37
N SER A 139 0.25 -11.20 16.41
CA SER A 139 1.34 -10.89 17.34
C SER A 139 2.74 -10.86 16.69
N GLU A 140 2.89 -11.49 15.53
CA GLU A 140 4.14 -11.45 14.75
C GLU A 140 4.37 -10.10 14.04
N PHE A 141 3.36 -9.24 13.99
CA PHE A 141 3.48 -7.91 13.41
C PHE A 141 4.12 -6.96 14.42
N LYS A 142 5.36 -6.55 14.16
CA LYS A 142 6.02 -5.51 14.94
C LYS A 142 5.48 -4.14 14.53
N ARG A 143 4.40 -3.69 15.16
CA ARG A 143 3.71 -2.45 14.82
C ARG A 143 3.54 -1.55 16.04
N LYS A 144 3.36 -0.25 15.80
CA LYS A 144 2.91 0.71 16.83
C LYS A 144 1.61 0.19 17.44
N ARG A 145 1.35 0.52 18.69
CA ARG A 145 0.04 0.24 19.32
C ARG A 145 -1.02 1.14 18.69
N LEU A 146 -2.28 0.71 18.77
CA LEU A 146 -3.40 1.44 18.19
C LEU A 146 -3.54 2.86 18.78
N ASP A 147 -3.33 3.02 20.09
CA ASP A 147 -3.33 4.30 20.80
C ASP A 147 -2.21 5.27 20.37
N LYS A 148 -1.24 4.81 19.58
CA LYS A 148 -0.15 5.62 19.00
C LYS A 148 -0.42 6.10 17.57
N ILE A 149 -1.50 5.61 16.97
CA ILE A 149 -1.91 5.99 15.62
C ILE A 149 -3.32 6.60 15.58
N CYS A 150 -4.08 6.45 16.65
CA CYS A 150 -5.40 7.07 16.84
C CYS A 150 -5.66 7.18 18.35
N ASP A 151 -6.03 8.35 18.84
CA ASP A 151 -6.34 8.63 20.25
C ASP A 151 -7.84 8.65 20.56
N ALA A 152 -8.69 8.44 19.55
CA ALA A 152 -10.15 8.44 19.71
C ALA A 152 -10.65 7.16 20.41
N GLU A 153 -11.79 7.28 21.09
CA GLU A 153 -12.57 6.12 21.50
C GLU A 153 -13.17 5.43 20.28
N LEU A 154 -12.98 4.11 20.19
CA LEU A 154 -13.37 3.32 19.03
C LEU A 154 -14.48 2.33 19.40
N ASN A 155 -15.56 2.30 18.64
CA ASN A 155 -16.50 1.19 18.67
C ASN A 155 -15.85 -0.08 18.08
N GLU A 156 -16.53 -1.21 18.15
CA GLU A 156 -15.99 -2.52 17.76
C GLU A 156 -15.60 -2.55 16.27
N LYS A 157 -16.48 -2.09 15.36
CA LYS A 157 -16.20 -2.07 13.92
C LYS A 157 -15.01 -1.16 13.59
N MET A 158 -14.97 0.05 14.15
CA MET A 158 -13.87 0.99 13.92
C MET A 158 -12.55 0.43 14.45
N ARG A 159 -12.57 -0.28 15.58
CA ARG A 159 -11.38 -0.96 16.12
C ARG A 159 -10.85 -2.00 15.15
N VAL A 160 -11.72 -2.83 14.54
CA VAL A 160 -11.33 -3.81 13.53
C VAL A 160 -10.70 -3.13 12.30
N ILE A 161 -11.32 -2.04 11.83
CA ILE A 161 -10.83 -1.28 10.68
C ILE A 161 -9.44 -0.68 10.96
N LEU A 162 -9.26 -0.01 12.10
CA LEU A 162 -7.98 0.60 12.45
C LEU A 162 -6.91 -0.44 12.83
N GLU A 163 -7.30 -1.60 13.34
CA GLU A 163 -6.37 -2.71 13.54
C GLU A 163 -5.83 -3.21 12.19
N SER A 164 -6.66 -3.30 11.14
CA SER A 164 -6.18 -3.62 9.80
C SER A 164 -5.18 -2.58 9.27
N ALA A 165 -5.47 -1.29 9.52
CA ALA A 165 -4.56 -0.19 9.19
C ALA A 165 -3.21 -0.34 9.91
N ARG A 166 -3.25 -0.64 11.20
CA ARG A 166 -2.06 -0.85 12.03
C ARG A 166 -1.13 -1.94 11.48
N LEU A 167 -1.69 -2.97 10.83
CA LEU A 167 -0.94 -4.09 10.27
C LEU A 167 -0.28 -3.79 8.92
N ALA A 168 -0.61 -2.68 8.28
CA ALA A 168 -0.07 -2.30 6.98
C ALA A 168 1.47 -2.28 6.95
N PRO A 169 2.11 -2.69 5.86
CA PRO A 169 3.55 -2.53 5.71
C PRO A 169 3.91 -1.07 5.44
N SER A 170 5.12 -0.69 5.85
CA SER A 170 5.68 0.62 5.54
C SER A 170 7.18 0.54 5.35
N ALA A 171 7.75 1.52 4.68
CA ALA A 171 9.18 1.65 4.49
C ALA A 171 9.90 1.69 5.84
N MET A 172 10.87 0.77 6.03
CA MET A 172 11.62 0.60 7.29
C MET A 172 10.72 0.41 8.53
N ASN A 173 9.46 -0.01 8.34
CA ASN A 173 8.44 -0.15 9.40
C ASN A 173 8.17 1.16 10.18
N ARG A 174 8.26 2.31 9.54
CA ARG A 174 8.09 3.63 10.18
C ARG A 174 6.66 3.93 10.57
N GLN A 175 5.67 3.41 9.82
CA GLN A 175 4.24 3.58 10.10
C GLN A 175 3.89 5.08 10.24
N PRO A 176 4.02 5.87 9.15
CA PRO A 176 3.95 7.33 9.21
C PRO A 176 2.52 7.87 9.18
N TRP A 177 1.58 7.14 9.71
CA TRP A 177 0.16 7.48 9.68
C TRP A 177 -0.39 7.81 11.07
N GLN A 178 -1.33 8.75 11.07
CA GLN A 178 -2.19 9.10 12.18
C GLN A 178 -3.62 9.20 11.69
N PHE A 179 -4.56 8.87 12.55
CA PHE A 179 -5.98 8.90 12.21
C PHE A 179 -6.75 9.73 13.24
N ALA A 180 -7.65 10.59 12.75
CA ALA A 180 -8.70 11.17 13.57
C ALA A 180 -10.04 10.56 13.14
N ILE A 181 -10.95 10.41 14.10
CA ILE A 181 -12.26 9.77 13.87
C ILE A 181 -13.36 10.76 14.20
N GLU A 182 -14.33 10.87 13.30
CA GLU A 182 -15.55 11.63 13.53
C GLU A 182 -16.74 10.88 12.96
N GLY A 183 -17.54 10.26 13.82
CA GLY A 183 -18.63 9.38 13.38
C GLY A 183 -18.10 8.26 12.48
N GLY A 184 -18.68 8.10 11.28
CA GLY A 184 -18.24 7.14 10.27
C GLY A 184 -17.09 7.62 9.38
N ARG A 185 -16.36 8.66 9.75
CA ARG A 185 -15.28 9.28 8.97
C ARG A 185 -13.93 8.98 9.58
N ILE A 186 -13.04 8.40 8.80
CA ILE A 186 -11.66 8.10 9.17
C ILE A 186 -10.75 9.09 8.43
N ILE A 187 -10.27 10.09 9.14
CA ILE A 187 -9.42 11.15 8.62
C ILE A 187 -7.98 10.64 8.60
N CYS A 188 -7.46 10.38 7.41
CA CYS A 188 -6.13 9.81 7.19
C CYS A 188 -5.09 10.93 7.09
N CYS A 189 -4.09 10.89 7.95
CA CYS A 189 -3.05 11.90 8.06
C CYS A 189 -1.66 11.27 8.05
N VAL A 190 -0.68 12.00 7.52
CA VAL A 190 0.71 11.56 7.40
C VAL A 190 1.64 12.37 8.29
N GLU A 191 2.52 11.68 9.02
CA GLU A 191 3.67 12.27 9.71
C GLU A 191 4.85 12.35 8.74
N TYR A 192 5.19 13.55 8.29
CA TYR A 192 6.41 13.76 7.52
C TYR A 192 7.60 13.96 8.45
N SER A 193 8.66 13.22 8.20
CA SER A 193 9.91 13.40 8.93
C SER A 193 11.12 13.22 8.02
N GLY A 194 12.13 14.07 8.20
CA GLY A 194 13.42 13.91 7.57
C GLY A 194 13.49 14.32 6.09
N LEU A 195 14.36 13.64 5.36
CA LEU A 195 14.72 13.92 3.98
C LEU A 195 13.58 13.64 2.98
N ASP A 196 13.61 14.28 1.83
CA ASP A 196 12.65 14.13 0.74
C ASP A 196 12.40 12.66 0.33
N ALA A 197 13.44 11.83 0.32
CA ALA A 197 13.31 10.41 0.03
C ALA A 197 12.35 9.69 1.00
N PHE A 198 12.43 10.01 2.29
CA PHE A 198 11.51 9.45 3.29
C PHE A 198 10.11 10.03 3.17
N ARG A 199 9.97 11.30 2.77
CA ARG A 199 8.69 11.91 2.49
C ARG A 199 7.95 11.16 1.36
N ARG A 200 8.64 10.90 0.23
CA ARG A 200 8.09 10.15 -0.90
C ARG A 200 7.65 8.72 -0.50
N LEU A 201 8.44 8.04 0.32
CA LEU A 201 8.09 6.73 0.84
C LEU A 201 6.89 6.78 1.78
N SER A 202 6.77 7.83 2.61
CA SER A 202 5.60 8.02 3.49
C SER A 202 4.31 8.22 2.70
N GLU A 203 4.36 8.86 1.53
CA GLU A 203 3.21 9.01 0.63
C GLU A 203 2.76 7.66 0.06
N ILE A 204 3.70 6.81 -0.36
CA ILE A 204 3.40 5.42 -0.76
C ILE A 204 2.81 4.63 0.41
N ASP A 205 3.40 4.74 1.61
CA ASP A 205 2.92 4.07 2.82
C ASP A 205 1.49 4.48 3.18
N MET A 206 1.11 5.76 2.92
CA MET A 206 -0.29 6.21 3.09
C MET A 206 -1.24 5.50 2.12
N GLY A 207 -0.86 5.33 0.87
CA GLY A 207 -1.65 4.56 -0.08
C GLY A 207 -1.87 3.12 0.39
N ILE A 208 -0.81 2.48 0.88
CA ILE A 208 -0.86 1.11 1.41
C ILE A 208 -1.85 1.02 2.58
N VAL A 209 -1.74 1.89 3.57
CA VAL A 209 -2.61 1.82 4.75
C VAL A 209 -4.06 2.15 4.43
N MET A 210 -4.32 3.11 3.52
CA MET A 210 -5.69 3.44 3.09
C MET A 210 -6.35 2.29 2.33
N SER A 211 -5.58 1.50 1.56
CA SER A 211 -6.09 0.26 0.94
C SER A 211 -6.58 -0.74 2.00
N HIS A 212 -5.83 -0.94 3.10
CA HIS A 212 -6.26 -1.78 4.21
C HIS A 212 -7.56 -1.26 4.84
N ILE A 213 -7.62 0.04 5.13
CA ILE A 213 -8.80 0.66 5.75
C ILE A 213 -10.03 0.48 4.84
N LEU A 214 -9.92 0.80 3.55
CA LEU A 214 -11.05 0.73 2.62
C LEU A 214 -11.59 -0.70 2.49
N LEU A 215 -10.70 -1.67 2.30
CA LEU A 215 -11.08 -3.07 2.17
C LEU A 215 -11.78 -3.60 3.44
N THR A 216 -11.24 -3.26 4.62
CA THR A 216 -11.83 -3.71 5.89
C THR A 216 -13.10 -2.94 6.22
N ALA A 217 -13.17 -1.64 5.93
CA ALA A 217 -14.38 -0.83 6.11
C ALA A 217 -15.55 -1.38 5.30
N ARG A 218 -15.31 -1.73 4.03
CA ARG A 218 -16.34 -2.39 3.19
C ARG A 218 -16.78 -3.74 3.74
N ALA A 219 -15.86 -4.53 4.28
CA ALA A 219 -16.19 -5.82 4.89
C ALA A 219 -17.02 -5.66 6.19
N GLN A 220 -16.77 -4.62 7.00
CA GLN A 220 -17.42 -4.39 8.27
C GLN A 220 -18.73 -3.60 8.17
N CYS A 221 -18.82 -2.67 7.21
CA CYS A 221 -19.89 -1.68 7.10
C CYS A 221 -20.74 -1.82 5.83
N GLY A 222 -20.38 -2.73 4.90
CA GLY A 222 -21.06 -2.91 3.62
C GLY A 222 -20.61 -1.94 2.53
N ALA A 223 -20.46 -0.64 2.85
CA ALA A 223 -19.97 0.36 1.91
C ALA A 223 -18.97 1.30 2.57
N ALA A 224 -17.97 1.70 1.79
CA ALA A 224 -17.01 2.74 2.14
C ALA A 224 -16.40 3.33 0.86
N HIS A 225 -16.06 4.62 0.92
CA HIS A 225 -15.43 5.34 -0.19
C HIS A 225 -14.44 6.39 0.32
N ILE A 226 -13.65 6.93 -0.59
CA ILE A 226 -12.65 7.96 -0.27
C ILE A 226 -13.19 9.33 -0.68
N GLU A 227 -13.02 10.31 0.19
CA GLU A 227 -13.33 11.71 -0.05
C GLU A 227 -12.12 12.61 0.24
N HIS A 228 -12.10 13.77 -0.40
CA HIS A 228 -11.21 14.89 -0.07
C HIS A 228 -12.03 16.04 0.51
N SER A 229 -11.84 16.36 1.79
CA SER A 229 -12.61 17.37 2.52
C SER A 229 -11.68 18.39 3.19
N GLN A 230 -11.86 19.66 2.82
CA GLN A 230 -11.15 20.74 3.50
C GLN A 230 -11.54 20.87 4.98
N GLN A 231 -12.80 20.57 5.31
CA GLN A 231 -13.29 20.59 6.69
C GLN A 231 -12.59 19.50 7.53
N ASP A 232 -12.40 18.30 6.98
CA ASP A 232 -11.69 17.23 7.68
C ASP A 232 -10.19 17.52 7.80
N ALA A 233 -9.62 18.23 6.83
CA ALA A 233 -8.22 18.64 6.90
C ALA A 233 -7.93 19.52 8.14
N LEU A 234 -8.92 20.29 8.62
CA LEU A 234 -8.79 21.10 9.85
C LEU A 234 -8.78 20.26 11.12
N LYS A 235 -9.21 18.99 11.06
CA LYS A 235 -9.23 18.04 12.16
C LYS A 235 -7.99 17.16 12.22
N ALA A 236 -7.06 17.36 11.30
CA ALA A 236 -5.80 16.60 11.27
C ALA A 236 -5.03 16.77 12.59
N PRO A 237 -4.51 15.70 13.19
CA PRO A 237 -3.69 15.78 14.39
C PRO A 237 -2.52 16.74 14.20
N ARG A 238 -2.17 17.46 15.26
CA ARG A 238 -1.12 18.49 15.21
C ARG A 238 0.21 17.90 14.73
N GLY A 239 0.83 18.56 13.76
CA GLY A 239 2.11 18.11 13.18
C GLY A 239 1.98 17.07 12.08
N THR A 240 0.75 16.76 11.63
CA THR A 240 0.50 15.87 10.51
C THR A 240 -0.05 16.62 9.29
N GLY A 241 0.06 16.01 8.12
CA GLY A 241 -0.56 16.48 6.89
C GLY A 241 -1.78 15.63 6.52
N TYR A 242 -2.92 16.26 6.26
CA TYR A 242 -4.10 15.58 5.76
C TYR A 242 -3.83 14.91 4.41
N VAL A 243 -4.39 13.72 4.23
CA VAL A 243 -4.30 12.95 2.98
C VAL A 243 -5.67 12.81 2.34
N ALA A 244 -6.58 12.13 3.01
CA ALA A 244 -7.94 11.88 2.56
C ALA A 244 -8.81 11.44 3.74
N THR A 245 -10.11 11.35 3.52
CA THR A 245 -11.06 10.77 4.46
C THR A 245 -11.67 9.52 3.86
N ILE A 246 -11.71 8.43 4.62
CA ILE A 246 -12.48 7.24 4.26
C ILE A 246 -13.80 7.32 5.02
N VAL A 247 -14.90 7.38 4.27
CA VAL A 247 -16.26 7.46 4.80
C VAL A 247 -16.86 6.08 4.79
N THR A 248 -17.45 5.69 5.93
CA THR A 248 -18.14 4.41 6.10
C THR A 248 -19.64 4.65 6.24
N GLU A 249 -20.42 3.81 5.60
CA GLU A 249 -21.87 3.77 5.79
C GLU A 249 -22.20 2.71 6.86
N ASN A 250 -23.20 2.96 7.71
CA ASN A 250 -23.67 1.98 8.72
C ASN A 250 -22.62 1.55 9.77
N LEU A 251 -21.94 2.50 10.33
CA LEU A 251 -20.99 2.26 11.43
C LEU A 251 -21.71 1.97 12.74
#